data_70cbda67960d361fb42b61062c762750
#
_entry.id   70cbda67960d361fb42b61062c762750
#
_cell.length_a   1.000
_cell.length_b   1.000
_cell.length_c   1.000
_cell.angle_alpha   90.00
_cell.angle_beta   90.00
_cell.angle_gamma   90.00
#
_symmetry.space_group_name_H-M   'P 1'
#
loop_
_entity.id
_entity.type
_entity.pdbx_description
1 polymer ?
#
loop_
_entity_poly.entity_id
_entity_poly.type
_entity_poly.pdbx_seq_one_letter_code
_entity_poly.pdbx_strand_id
1 'polypeptide(L)'
;ILAMDCIIVFVSGLLVYYLQHGGLGLVQHFWQVALGLSVCLVVYIVSFFAFHTYHGVMRYSSFVDLHRVAYSTAAAGVGVCLLHQVQVHAGLSQYMLIPRIDSALMLFIVATMLMWGLRVIVKSMHDMSRGDSSIRKVFVYGCLQGGISLAKSIRNESPQRYRLRG
;
A
#
# COMPACT_ATOMS: atom_id res chain seq x y z
N ILE A 1 -7.35 -3.01 4.74
CA ILE A 1 -6.13 -2.68 3.97
C ILE A 1 -5.89 -3.79 2.96
N LEU A 2 -5.74 -5.06 3.35
CA LEU A 2 -5.50 -6.19 2.44
C LEU A 2 -6.52 -6.25 1.29
N ALA A 3 -7.83 -6.09 1.57
CA ALA A 3 -8.86 -6.07 0.54
C ALA A 3 -8.67 -4.91 -0.46
N MET A 4 -8.27 -3.74 0.02
CA MET A 4 -7.96 -2.60 -0.84
C MET A 4 -6.73 -2.88 -1.73
N ASP A 5 -5.67 -3.45 -1.15
CA ASP A 5 -4.47 -3.81 -1.89
C ASP A 5 -4.76 -4.87 -2.97
N CYS A 6 -5.62 -5.86 -2.68
CA CYS A 6 -6.09 -6.84 -3.67
C CYS A 6 -6.88 -6.18 -4.83
N ILE A 7 -7.76 -5.24 -4.53
CA ILE A 7 -8.50 -4.49 -5.55
C ILE A 7 -7.54 -3.70 -6.42
N ILE A 8 -6.53 -3.05 -5.83
CA ILE A 8 -5.52 -2.29 -6.56
C ILE A 8 -4.75 -3.20 -7.52
N VAL A 9 -4.29 -4.37 -7.07
CA VAL A 9 -3.59 -5.32 -7.92
C VAL A 9 -4.46 -5.77 -9.10
N PHE A 10 -5.72 -6.09 -8.83
CA PHE A 10 -6.65 -6.53 -9.87
C PHE A 10 -6.94 -5.44 -10.90
N VAL A 11 -7.25 -4.23 -10.44
CA VAL A 11 -7.50 -3.06 -11.31
C VAL A 11 -6.24 -2.70 -12.10
N SER A 12 -5.06 -2.73 -11.47
CA SER A 12 -3.78 -2.50 -12.14
C SER A 12 -3.53 -3.51 -13.25
N GLY A 13 -3.86 -4.78 -13.00
CA GLY A 13 -3.73 -5.85 -14.00
C GLY A 13 -4.64 -5.65 -15.20
N LEU A 14 -5.90 -5.28 -14.97
CA LEU A 14 -6.83 -4.94 -16.05
C LEU A 14 -6.35 -3.72 -16.85
N LEU A 15 -5.85 -2.70 -16.16
CA LEU A 15 -5.34 -1.48 -16.79
C LEU A 15 -4.10 -1.78 -17.64
N VAL A 16 -3.16 -2.56 -17.14
CA VAL A 16 -1.96 -2.96 -17.91
C VAL A 16 -2.35 -3.75 -19.15
N TYR A 17 -3.27 -4.70 -19.01
CA TYR A 17 -3.76 -5.47 -20.15
C TYR A 17 -4.46 -4.58 -21.19
N TYR A 18 -5.29 -3.64 -20.73
CA TYR A 18 -5.96 -2.66 -21.60
C TYR A 18 -4.96 -1.80 -22.37
N LEU A 19 -3.89 -1.34 -21.71
CA LEU A 19 -2.86 -0.52 -22.36
C LEU A 19 -2.08 -1.28 -23.43
N GLN A 20 -1.89 -2.59 -23.26
CA GLN A 20 -1.11 -3.41 -24.20
C GLN A 20 -1.92 -3.95 -25.36
N HIS A 21 -3.18 -4.30 -25.16
CA HIS A 21 -4.01 -5.00 -26.15
C HIS A 21 -5.22 -4.18 -26.63
N GLY A 22 -5.42 -3.00 -26.04
CA GLY A 22 -6.58 -2.15 -26.33
C GLY A 22 -7.90 -2.72 -25.79
N GLY A 23 -8.97 -1.93 -25.93
CA GLY A 23 -10.29 -2.28 -25.38
C GLY A 23 -10.93 -3.51 -26.03
N LEU A 24 -10.76 -3.68 -27.33
CA LEU A 24 -11.32 -4.84 -28.05
C LEU A 24 -10.68 -6.15 -27.61
N GLY A 25 -9.37 -6.17 -27.39
CA GLY A 25 -8.66 -7.36 -26.88
C GLY A 25 -9.09 -7.74 -25.46
N LEU A 26 -9.36 -6.76 -24.62
CA LEU A 26 -9.85 -7.00 -23.26
C LEU A 26 -11.24 -7.67 -23.26
N VAL A 27 -12.15 -7.20 -24.11
CA VAL A 27 -13.52 -7.75 -24.19
C VAL A 27 -13.51 -9.19 -24.71
N GLN A 28 -12.70 -9.46 -25.74
CA GLN A 28 -12.63 -10.81 -26.34
C GLN A 28 -12.04 -11.87 -25.40
N HIS A 29 -11.06 -11.50 -24.58
CA HIS A 29 -10.35 -12.43 -23.71
C HIS A 29 -10.61 -12.19 -22.21
N PHE A 30 -11.69 -11.50 -21.87
CA PHE A 30 -11.97 -11.06 -20.50
C PHE A 30 -11.89 -12.21 -19.46
N TRP A 31 -12.51 -13.36 -19.76
CA TRP A 31 -12.49 -14.52 -18.86
C TRP A 31 -11.08 -15.08 -18.64
N GLN A 32 -10.29 -15.19 -19.69
CA GLN A 32 -8.92 -15.73 -19.60
C GLN A 32 -8.02 -14.77 -18.83
N VAL A 33 -8.17 -13.46 -19.04
CA VAL A 33 -7.46 -12.40 -18.31
C VAL A 33 -7.87 -12.41 -16.83
N ALA A 34 -9.17 -12.46 -16.54
CA ALA A 34 -9.68 -12.47 -15.17
C ALA A 34 -9.19 -13.70 -14.39
N LEU A 35 -9.18 -14.89 -15.00
CA LEU A 35 -8.61 -16.10 -14.40
C LEU A 35 -7.11 -15.96 -14.17
N GLY A 36 -6.35 -15.47 -15.15
CA GLY A 36 -4.91 -15.24 -15.00
C GLY A 36 -4.59 -14.24 -13.88
N LEU A 37 -5.33 -13.13 -13.82
CA LEU A 37 -5.17 -12.13 -12.76
C LEU A 37 -5.57 -12.68 -11.39
N SER A 38 -6.56 -13.56 -11.29
CA SER A 38 -6.93 -14.20 -10.03
C SER A 38 -5.80 -15.07 -9.48
N VAL A 39 -5.11 -15.81 -10.37
CA VAL A 39 -3.93 -16.60 -9.99
C VAL A 39 -2.79 -15.68 -9.55
N CYS A 40 -2.52 -14.59 -10.30
CA CYS A 40 -1.53 -13.58 -9.89
C CYS A 40 -1.87 -12.98 -8.53
N LEU A 41 -3.15 -12.71 -8.26
CA LEU A 41 -3.60 -12.14 -7.00
C LEU A 41 -3.29 -13.08 -5.82
N VAL A 42 -3.43 -14.40 -5.98
CA VAL A 42 -3.03 -15.38 -4.96
C VAL A 42 -1.53 -15.24 -4.65
N VAL A 43 -0.68 -15.09 -5.68
CA VAL A 43 0.77 -14.91 -5.48
C VAL A 43 1.06 -13.62 -4.72
N TYR A 44 0.36 -12.52 -5.05
CA TYR A 44 0.49 -11.26 -4.32
C TYR A 44 0.07 -11.42 -2.85
N ILE A 45 -1.05 -12.09 -2.58
CA ILE A 45 -1.52 -12.36 -1.21
C ILE A 45 -0.47 -13.16 -0.43
N VAL A 46 0.04 -14.25 -0.99
CA VAL A 46 1.08 -15.08 -0.34
C VAL A 46 2.32 -14.23 -0.05
N SER A 47 2.74 -13.39 -0.99
CA SER A 47 3.87 -12.48 -0.81
C SER A 47 3.63 -11.48 0.32
N PHE A 48 2.44 -10.87 0.40
CA PHE A 48 2.08 -9.94 1.47
C PHE A 48 2.10 -10.61 2.85
N PHE A 49 1.66 -11.85 2.95
CA PHE A 49 1.75 -12.62 4.20
C PHE A 49 3.19 -12.97 4.56
N ALA A 50 4.00 -13.41 3.58
CA ALA A 50 5.40 -13.78 3.80
C ALA A 50 6.24 -12.61 4.32
N PHE A 51 6.01 -11.41 3.79
CA PHE A 51 6.72 -10.19 4.21
C PHE A 51 6.09 -9.48 5.41
N HIS A 52 5.09 -10.09 6.05
CA HIS A 52 4.42 -9.51 7.23
C HIS A 52 4.01 -8.05 7.01
N THR A 53 3.54 -7.71 5.81
CA THR A 53 3.22 -6.35 5.39
C THR A 53 2.14 -5.69 6.27
N TYR A 54 1.33 -6.51 6.96
CA TYR A 54 0.24 -6.06 7.82
C TYR A 54 0.53 -6.19 9.33
N HIS A 55 1.70 -6.69 9.73
CA HIS A 55 2.09 -6.87 11.14
C HIS A 55 2.77 -5.63 11.77
N GLY A 56 2.56 -4.44 11.24
CA GLY A 56 3.07 -3.20 11.80
C GLY A 56 1.97 -2.39 12.48
N VAL A 57 2.21 -1.94 13.72
CA VAL A 57 1.36 -0.93 14.35
C VAL A 57 1.48 0.34 13.52
N MET A 58 0.40 0.78 12.88
CA MET A 58 0.29 1.95 11.98
C MET A 58 0.72 3.29 12.62
N ARG A 59 1.43 3.28 13.73
CA ARG A 59 1.54 4.43 14.61
C ARG A 59 2.74 5.35 14.35
N TYR A 60 3.83 4.89 13.70
CA TYR A 60 5.04 5.72 13.71
C TYR A 60 5.96 5.71 12.48
N SER A 61 5.80 4.84 11.48
CA SER A 61 6.82 4.77 10.42
C SER A 61 6.23 4.61 9.01
N SER A 62 5.95 5.74 8.36
CA SER A 62 5.46 5.78 6.99
C SER A 62 6.45 5.17 5.98
N PHE A 63 7.76 5.38 6.18
CA PHE A 63 8.80 4.91 5.27
C PHE A 63 9.04 3.40 5.36
N VAL A 64 8.99 2.81 6.55
CA VAL A 64 9.18 1.37 6.74
C VAL A 64 8.06 0.57 6.07
N ASP A 65 6.82 1.07 6.14
CA ASP A 65 5.68 0.43 5.50
C ASP A 65 5.78 0.50 3.98
N LEU A 66 6.26 1.61 3.42
CA LEU A 66 6.51 1.78 2.00
C LEU A 66 7.55 0.78 1.47
N HIS A 67 8.66 0.59 2.19
CA HIS A 67 9.68 -0.39 1.81
C HIS A 67 9.16 -1.83 1.87
N ARG A 68 8.40 -2.18 2.90
CA ARG A 68 7.78 -3.52 3.00
C ARG A 68 6.85 -3.82 1.83
N VAL A 69 6.04 -2.84 1.44
CA VAL A 69 5.18 -2.98 0.24
C VAL A 69 6.03 -3.17 -1.01
N ALA A 70 7.08 -2.36 -1.19
CA ALA A 70 7.94 -2.48 -2.36
C ALA A 70 8.61 -3.86 -2.45
N TYR A 71 9.14 -4.39 -1.34
CA TYR A 71 9.73 -5.73 -1.31
C TYR A 71 8.70 -6.84 -1.55
N SER A 72 7.52 -6.74 -0.96
CA SER A 72 6.47 -7.73 -1.14
C SER A 72 5.92 -7.74 -2.57
N THR A 73 5.73 -6.56 -3.18
CA THR A 73 5.30 -6.46 -4.58
C THR A 73 6.39 -6.90 -5.55
N ALA A 74 7.67 -6.63 -5.26
CA ALA A 74 8.80 -7.11 -6.05
C ALA A 74 8.88 -8.65 -6.03
N ALA A 75 8.77 -9.25 -4.84
CA ALA A 75 8.74 -10.70 -4.70
C ALA A 75 7.55 -11.33 -5.42
N ALA A 76 6.37 -10.71 -5.34
CA ALA A 76 5.20 -11.13 -6.09
C ALA A 76 5.42 -11.04 -7.61
N GLY A 77 6.05 -9.97 -8.09
CA GLY A 77 6.41 -9.80 -9.50
C GLY A 77 7.31 -10.93 -10.00
N VAL A 78 8.34 -11.28 -9.22
CA VAL A 78 9.21 -12.45 -9.53
C VAL A 78 8.39 -13.74 -9.55
N GLY A 79 7.48 -13.93 -8.58
CA GLY A 79 6.58 -15.09 -8.54
C GLY A 79 5.68 -15.19 -9.77
N VAL A 80 5.12 -14.07 -10.26
CA VAL A 80 4.32 -14.02 -11.48
C VAL A 80 5.16 -14.37 -12.71
N CYS A 81 6.40 -13.89 -12.80
CA CYS A 81 7.32 -14.26 -13.88
C CYS A 81 7.62 -15.78 -13.90
N LEU A 82 7.84 -16.38 -12.73
CA LEU A 82 8.05 -17.83 -12.61
C LEU A 82 6.79 -18.61 -13.03
N LEU A 83 5.60 -18.17 -12.61
CA LEU A 83 4.34 -18.78 -13.03
C LEU A 83 4.14 -18.70 -14.54
N HIS A 84 4.51 -17.59 -15.16
CA HIS A 84 4.44 -17.45 -16.61
C HIS A 84 5.32 -18.48 -17.32
N GLN A 85 6.54 -18.73 -16.83
CA GLN A 85 7.41 -19.75 -17.39
C GLN A 85 6.82 -21.16 -17.24
N VAL A 86 6.26 -21.47 -16.07
CA VAL A 86 5.57 -22.75 -15.83
C VAL A 86 4.38 -22.91 -16.78
N GLN A 87 3.58 -21.86 -16.96
CA GLN A 87 2.45 -21.88 -17.88
C GLN A 87 2.85 -22.18 -19.31
N VAL A 88 3.93 -21.55 -19.80
CA VAL A 88 4.44 -21.77 -21.16
C VAL A 88 4.90 -23.23 -21.34
N HIS A 89 5.63 -23.79 -20.35
CA HIS A 89 6.07 -25.17 -20.40
C HIS A 89 4.94 -26.20 -20.28
N ALA A 90 3.89 -25.85 -19.50
CA ALA A 90 2.72 -26.73 -19.32
C ALA A 90 1.68 -26.65 -20.42
N GLY A 91 1.80 -25.73 -21.38
CA GLY A 91 0.85 -25.54 -22.47
C GLY A 91 -0.54 -25.02 -22.04
N LEU A 92 -0.64 -24.43 -20.85
CA LEU A 92 -1.89 -23.95 -20.24
C LEU A 92 -2.33 -22.57 -20.75
N SER A 93 -1.66 -22.02 -21.75
CA SER A 93 -1.93 -20.68 -22.32
C SER A 93 -3.32 -20.54 -22.92
N GLN A 94 -4.00 -21.65 -23.26
CA GLN A 94 -5.36 -21.64 -23.81
C GLN A 94 -6.44 -21.35 -22.76
N TYR A 95 -6.18 -21.68 -21.48
CA TYR A 95 -7.17 -21.58 -20.41
C TYR A 95 -7.06 -20.29 -19.58
N MET A 96 -5.84 -19.82 -19.37
CA MET A 96 -5.59 -18.61 -18.59
C MET A 96 -4.46 -17.81 -19.19
N LEU A 97 -4.56 -16.48 -19.10
CA LEU A 97 -3.58 -15.55 -19.63
C LEU A 97 -2.80 -14.92 -18.47
N ILE A 98 -1.67 -15.53 -18.11
CA ILE A 98 -0.76 -14.95 -17.12
C ILE A 98 0.09 -13.86 -17.79
N PRO A 99 0.28 -12.70 -17.15
CA PRO A 99 1.06 -11.61 -17.72
C PRO A 99 2.48 -12.06 -18.12
N ARG A 100 2.91 -11.66 -19.31
CA ARG A 100 4.31 -11.83 -19.75
C ARG A 100 5.22 -10.96 -18.88
N ILE A 101 6.52 -11.16 -19.01
CA ILE A 101 7.53 -10.44 -18.24
C ILE A 101 7.34 -8.91 -18.35
N ASP A 102 7.09 -8.40 -19.55
CA ASP A 102 6.86 -6.98 -19.80
C ASP A 102 5.62 -6.47 -19.06
N SER A 103 4.53 -7.25 -19.14
CA SER A 103 3.27 -6.95 -18.45
C SER A 103 3.40 -7.08 -16.94
N ALA A 104 4.19 -8.06 -16.46
CA ALA A 104 4.46 -8.27 -15.04
C ALA A 104 5.27 -7.11 -14.46
N LEU A 105 6.25 -6.57 -15.20
CA LEU A 105 7.00 -5.38 -14.81
C LEU A 105 6.10 -4.14 -14.73
N MET A 106 5.27 -3.91 -15.75
CA MET A 106 4.29 -2.83 -15.73
C MET A 106 3.31 -2.98 -14.56
N LEU A 107 2.79 -4.18 -14.33
CA LEU A 107 1.91 -4.47 -13.21
C LEU A 107 2.58 -4.17 -11.87
N PHE A 108 3.84 -4.57 -11.69
CA PHE A 108 4.63 -4.26 -10.50
C PHE A 108 4.74 -2.76 -10.26
N ILE A 109 5.13 -1.98 -11.28
CA ILE A 109 5.31 -0.52 -11.17
C ILE A 109 3.97 0.15 -10.85
N VAL A 110 2.92 -0.14 -11.61
CA VAL A 110 1.61 0.48 -11.45
C VAL A 110 0.98 0.13 -10.11
N ALA A 111 1.00 -1.15 -9.71
CA ALA A 111 0.46 -1.59 -8.43
C ALA A 111 1.19 -0.96 -7.25
N THR A 112 2.53 -0.93 -7.29
CA THR A 112 3.35 -0.33 -6.22
C THR A 112 3.08 1.16 -6.09
N MET A 113 3.02 1.90 -7.19
CA MET A 113 2.73 3.34 -7.20
C MET A 113 1.33 3.64 -6.67
N LEU A 114 0.32 2.87 -7.07
CA LEU A 114 -1.05 3.04 -6.57
C LEU A 114 -1.17 2.71 -5.08
N MET A 115 -0.52 1.63 -4.61
CA MET A 115 -0.51 1.29 -3.19
C MET A 115 0.18 2.37 -2.36
N TRP A 116 1.31 2.91 -2.83
CA TRP A 116 2.00 4.00 -2.16
C TRP A 116 1.14 5.26 -2.12
N GLY A 117 0.57 5.65 -3.27
CA GLY A 117 -0.30 6.81 -3.39
C GLY A 117 -1.48 6.75 -2.42
N LEU A 118 -2.19 5.61 -2.38
CA LEU A 118 -3.32 5.43 -1.46
C LEU A 118 -2.90 5.51 0.02
N ARG A 119 -1.79 4.88 0.39
CA ARG A 119 -1.30 4.94 1.78
C ARG A 119 -0.93 6.36 2.20
N VAL A 120 -0.29 7.13 1.30
CA VAL A 120 0.03 8.54 1.56
C VAL A 120 -1.25 9.38 1.67
N ILE A 121 -2.22 9.19 0.77
CA ILE A 121 -3.50 9.90 0.80
C ILE A 121 -4.27 9.61 2.09
N VAL A 122 -4.44 8.34 2.45
CA VAL A 122 -5.16 7.93 3.66
C VAL A 122 -4.48 8.52 4.91
N LYS A 123 -3.16 8.50 4.95
CA LYS A 123 -2.41 9.10 6.05
C LYS A 123 -2.60 10.60 6.10
N SER A 124 -2.48 11.30 4.96
CA SER A 124 -2.67 12.75 4.89
C SER A 124 -4.08 13.16 5.34
N MET A 125 -5.10 12.44 4.90
CA MET A 125 -6.49 12.69 5.34
C MET A 125 -6.66 12.46 6.84
N HIS A 126 -6.04 11.41 7.38
CA HIS A 126 -6.12 11.12 8.81
C HIS A 126 -5.37 12.17 9.65
N ASP A 127 -4.23 12.66 9.18
CA ASP A 127 -3.45 13.71 9.86
C ASP A 127 -4.20 15.06 9.80
N MET A 128 -4.84 15.37 8.67
CA MET A 128 -5.69 16.56 8.55
C MET A 128 -6.92 16.48 9.45
N SER A 129 -7.57 15.32 9.53
CA SER A 129 -8.73 15.13 10.41
C SER A 129 -8.38 15.19 11.91
N ARG A 130 -7.14 14.87 12.27
CA ARG A 130 -6.64 14.99 13.66
C ARG A 130 -6.06 16.37 13.99
N GLY A 131 -5.64 17.13 12.99
CA GLY A 131 -5.02 18.46 13.20
C GLY A 131 -5.92 19.46 13.89
N ASP A 132 -7.24 19.31 13.78
CA ASP A 132 -8.20 20.27 14.33
C ASP A 132 -8.73 19.89 15.72
N SER A 133 -8.45 18.70 16.24
CA SER A 133 -9.05 18.23 17.51
C SER A 133 -8.05 17.76 18.58
N SER A 134 -6.75 17.86 18.36
CA SER A 134 -5.79 17.34 19.35
C SER A 134 -4.96 18.41 20.06
N ILE A 135 -5.62 19.44 20.57
CA ILE A 135 -5.06 20.21 21.70
C ILE A 135 -5.06 19.24 22.89
N ARG A 136 -3.94 18.57 23.12
CA ARG A 136 -3.83 17.68 24.29
C ARG A 136 -3.80 18.51 25.55
N LYS A 137 -4.74 18.23 26.44
CA LYS A 137 -4.75 18.80 27.78
C LYS A 137 -3.64 18.15 28.59
N VAL A 138 -2.69 18.94 29.05
CA VAL A 138 -1.54 18.47 29.82
C VAL A 138 -1.59 19.12 31.19
N PHE A 139 -1.42 18.31 32.23
CA PHE A 139 -1.20 18.77 33.58
C PHE A 139 0.29 18.68 33.90
N VAL A 140 0.90 19.79 34.30
CA VAL A 140 2.29 19.81 34.77
C VAL A 140 2.25 19.67 36.26
N TYR A 141 2.79 18.53 36.78
CA TYR A 141 2.91 18.27 38.18
C TYR A 141 4.33 18.66 38.65
N GLY A 142 4.43 19.64 39.51
CA GLY A 142 5.69 20.08 40.12
C GLY A 142 5.79 21.59 40.24
N CYS A 143 6.18 22.06 41.44
CA CYS A 143 6.30 23.49 41.81
C CYS A 143 7.72 24.05 41.68
N LEU A 144 8.71 23.25 41.24
CA LEU A 144 10.10 23.68 41.09
C LEU A 144 10.35 24.39 39.75
N GLN A 145 11.47 25.11 39.65
CA GLN A 145 11.83 25.88 38.44
C GLN A 145 11.71 25.10 37.15
N GLY A 146 11.94 23.78 37.15
CA GLY A 146 11.73 22.90 35.99
C GLY A 146 10.28 22.82 35.53
N GLY A 147 9.31 22.79 36.44
CA GLY A 147 7.88 22.82 36.07
C GLY A 147 7.44 24.16 35.48
N ILE A 148 7.96 25.27 36.01
CA ILE A 148 7.67 26.62 35.51
C ILE A 148 8.27 26.83 34.10
N SER A 149 9.52 26.39 33.87
CA SER A 149 10.17 26.50 32.58
C SER A 149 9.48 25.65 31.52
N LEU A 150 9.04 24.42 31.89
CA LEU A 150 8.27 23.54 31.00
C LEU A 150 6.91 24.14 30.64
N ALA A 151 6.18 24.68 31.62
CA ALA A 151 4.91 25.34 31.40
C ALA A 151 5.05 26.57 30.48
N LYS A 152 6.12 27.35 30.66
CA LYS A 152 6.44 28.50 29.81
C LYS A 152 6.81 28.08 28.38
N SER A 153 7.57 26.99 28.23
CA SER A 153 7.91 26.42 26.93
C SER A 153 6.68 25.93 26.18
N ILE A 154 5.79 25.19 26.85
CA ILE A 154 4.52 24.69 26.27
C ILE A 154 3.60 25.85 25.86
N ARG A 155 3.58 26.94 26.64
CA ARG A 155 2.76 28.11 26.36
C ARG A 155 3.28 28.92 25.15
N ASN A 156 4.58 28.90 24.92
CA ASN A 156 5.23 29.65 23.82
C ASN A 156 5.34 28.80 22.52
N GLU A 157 4.96 27.53 22.55
CA GLU A 157 4.99 26.68 21.37
C GLU A 157 3.89 27.09 20.37
N SER A 158 4.29 27.46 19.17
CA SER A 158 3.38 27.80 18.06
C SER A 158 3.62 26.86 16.89
N PRO A 159 2.61 26.09 16.42
CA PRO A 159 1.20 26.05 16.84
C PRO A 159 0.99 25.30 18.16
N GLN A 160 0.02 25.77 18.95
CA GLN A 160 -0.28 25.21 20.28
C GLN A 160 -0.76 23.74 20.18
N ARG A 161 0.15 22.78 20.44
CA ARG A 161 -0.15 21.34 20.52
C ARG A 161 -0.70 20.93 21.87
N TYR A 162 -0.45 21.72 22.91
CA TYR A 162 -0.79 21.41 24.29
C TYR A 162 -1.51 22.59 24.93
N ARG A 163 -2.56 22.32 25.70
CA ARG A 163 -3.26 23.31 26.51
C ARG A 163 -3.09 22.98 27.97
N LEU A 164 -2.41 23.84 28.69
CA LEU A 164 -2.29 23.72 30.14
C LEU A 164 -3.68 23.90 30.78
N ARG A 165 -4.05 22.97 31.65
CA ARG A 165 -5.24 23.03 32.47
C ARG A 165 -4.79 23.04 33.92
N GLY A 166 -4.92 24.13 34.58
CA GLY A 166 -4.71 24.36 35.99
C GLY A 166 -5.82 25.21 36.52
#